data_43642f137a3471f13f1ad89fb99b1f5d
#
_entry.id   43642f137a3471f13f1ad89fb99b1f5d
#
_cell.length_a   1.000
_cell.length_b   1.000
_cell.length_c   1.000
_cell.angle_alpha   90.00
_cell.angle_beta   90.00
_cell.angle_gamma   90.00
#
_symmetry.space_group_name_H-M   'P 1'
#
loop_
_entity.id
_entity.type
_entity.pdbx_description
1 polymer ?
#
loop_
_entity_poly.entity_id
_entity_poly.type
_entity_poly.pdbx_seq_one_letter_code
_entity_poly.pdbx_strand_id
1 'polypeptide(L)'
;LHAQGHTTSIIKPKELDLPLWDEGIWAGDTAWQTRLQPIKAELSRADGVVVIAPEYAGMVPAALKNFFLFLSPAEVGHKAGLIVTVSASIGGAYPVAELRASSYKNCKLCYV
;
A
#
# COMPACT_ATOMS: atom_id res chain seq x y z
N LEU A 1 -14.04 11.44 6.04
CA LEU A 1 -13.84 10.35 7.02
C LEU A 1 -13.90 10.88 8.45
N HIS A 2 -13.07 11.87 8.84
CA HIS A 2 -13.11 12.43 10.20
C HIS A 2 -14.50 13.00 10.57
N ALA A 3 -15.15 13.72 9.66
CA ALA A 3 -16.51 14.24 9.89
C ALA A 3 -17.56 13.14 10.11
N GLN A 4 -17.24 11.91 9.78
CA GLN A 4 -18.10 10.73 9.97
C GLN A 4 -17.67 9.89 11.18
N GLY A 5 -16.75 10.39 12.02
CA GLY A 5 -16.31 9.72 13.22
C GLY A 5 -15.20 8.66 13.03
N HIS A 6 -14.60 8.59 11.83
CA HIS A 6 -13.49 7.66 11.60
C HIS A 6 -12.16 8.26 12.03
N THR A 7 -11.31 7.43 12.65
CA THR A 7 -9.90 7.76 12.85
C THR A 7 -9.11 7.36 11.61
N THR A 8 -8.26 8.25 11.12
CA THR A 8 -7.44 7.99 9.94
C THR A 8 -5.99 8.32 10.21
N SER A 9 -5.09 7.56 9.58
CA SER A 9 -3.68 7.90 9.49
C SER A 9 -3.23 7.88 8.03
N ILE A 10 -2.14 8.57 7.73
CA ILE A 10 -1.62 8.71 6.38
C ILE A 10 -0.22 8.14 6.33
N ILE A 11 -0.05 7.10 5.53
CA ILE A 11 1.25 6.52 5.22
C ILE A 11 1.66 7.02 3.83
N LYS A 12 2.84 7.62 3.72
CA LYS A 12 3.38 8.13 2.47
C LYS A 12 4.61 7.30 2.07
N PRO A 13 4.47 6.30 1.20
CA PRO A 13 5.54 5.36 0.87
C PRO A 13 6.84 6.03 0.42
N LYS A 14 6.75 7.14 -0.31
CA LYS A 14 7.93 7.90 -0.76
C LYS A 14 8.75 8.49 0.39
N GLU A 15 8.10 8.84 1.51
CA GLU A 15 8.76 9.47 2.65
C GLU A 15 9.38 8.45 3.63
N LEU A 16 9.12 7.16 3.43
CA LEU A 16 9.62 6.09 4.30
C LEU A 16 11.08 5.74 4.06
N ASP A 17 11.69 6.25 2.99
CA ASP A 17 13.07 5.94 2.61
C ASP A 17 13.37 4.44 2.63
N LEU A 18 12.45 3.66 2.07
CA LEU A 18 12.61 2.22 1.97
C LEU A 18 13.56 1.89 0.81
N PRO A 19 14.53 1.00 1.02
CA PRO A 19 15.31 0.49 -0.09
C PRO A 19 14.40 -0.29 -1.07
N LEU A 20 14.87 -0.56 -2.26
CA LEU A 20 14.18 -1.50 -3.13
C LEU A 20 14.11 -2.86 -2.46
N TRP A 21 12.96 -3.48 -2.53
CA TRP A 21 12.73 -4.79 -1.96
C TRP A 21 13.66 -5.84 -2.60
N ASP A 22 14.24 -6.67 -1.79
CA ASP A 22 14.98 -7.86 -2.20
C ASP A 22 14.80 -9.01 -1.20
N GLU A 23 15.44 -10.15 -1.46
CA GLU A 23 15.31 -11.34 -0.64
C GLU A 23 15.90 -11.21 0.76
N GLY A 24 16.72 -10.20 1.02
CA GLY A 24 17.31 -9.94 2.34
C GLY A 24 16.25 -9.75 3.44
N ILE A 25 15.04 -9.32 3.08
CA ILE A 25 13.94 -9.21 4.03
C ILE A 25 13.57 -10.57 4.64
N TRP A 26 13.67 -11.65 3.87
CA TRP A 26 13.41 -13.01 4.35
C TRP A 26 14.57 -13.56 5.17
N ALA A 27 15.78 -13.09 4.93
CA ALA A 27 16.95 -13.43 5.71
C ALA A 27 16.99 -12.75 7.10
N GLY A 28 16.00 -11.89 7.40
CA GLY A 28 15.85 -11.25 8.71
C GLY A 28 16.71 -10.00 8.89
N ASP A 29 16.94 -9.23 7.83
CA ASP A 29 17.61 -7.94 7.93
C ASP A 29 16.83 -7.01 8.89
N THR A 30 17.43 -6.76 10.06
CA THR A 30 16.79 -6.05 11.16
C THR A 30 16.58 -4.56 10.89
N ALA A 31 17.38 -3.96 10.02
CA ALA A 31 17.26 -2.53 9.70
C ALA A 31 15.91 -2.21 9.03
N TRP A 32 15.46 -3.06 8.12
CA TRP A 32 14.16 -2.91 7.46
C TRP A 32 13.00 -3.21 8.39
N GLN A 33 13.14 -4.25 9.18
CA GLN A 33 12.12 -4.64 10.15
C GLN A 33 11.84 -3.51 11.14
N THR A 34 12.88 -2.88 11.68
CA THR A 34 12.74 -1.78 12.62
C THR A 34 11.98 -0.60 12.03
N ARG A 35 12.24 -0.25 10.76
CA ARG A 35 11.52 0.84 10.07
C ARG A 35 10.07 0.51 9.79
N LEU A 36 9.77 -0.74 9.47
CA LEU A 36 8.44 -1.17 9.04
C LEU A 36 7.51 -1.56 10.19
N GLN A 37 8.05 -1.97 11.33
CA GLN A 37 7.25 -2.45 12.46
C GLN A 37 6.14 -1.49 12.91
N PRO A 38 6.38 -0.18 13.13
CA PRO A 38 5.32 0.73 13.54
C PRO A 38 4.22 0.85 12.47
N ILE A 39 4.61 0.86 11.19
CA ILE A 39 3.68 0.97 10.06
C ILE A 39 2.85 -0.31 9.93
N LYS A 40 3.48 -1.46 10.04
CA LYS A 40 2.79 -2.76 10.02
C LYS A 40 1.81 -2.90 11.19
N ALA A 41 2.20 -2.48 12.38
CA ALA A 41 1.33 -2.47 13.55
C ALA A 41 0.11 -1.55 13.34
N GLU A 42 0.30 -0.40 12.71
CA GLU A 42 -0.77 0.52 12.36
C GLU A 42 -1.72 -0.09 11.33
N LEU A 43 -1.19 -0.62 10.24
CA LEU A 43 -1.98 -1.31 9.22
C LEU A 43 -2.75 -2.50 9.80
N SER A 44 -2.15 -3.25 10.72
CA SER A 44 -2.81 -4.40 11.34
C SER A 44 -4.04 -3.99 12.17
N ARG A 45 -4.01 -2.81 12.79
CA ARG A 45 -5.14 -2.27 13.57
C ARG A 45 -6.22 -1.61 12.71
N ALA A 46 -5.91 -1.23 11.49
CA ALA A 46 -6.87 -0.57 10.61
C ALA A 46 -7.99 -1.53 10.19
N ASP A 47 -9.22 -1.04 10.11
CA ASP A 47 -10.38 -1.80 9.62
C ASP A 47 -10.43 -1.86 8.10
N GLY A 48 -9.83 -0.90 7.42
CA GLY A 48 -9.74 -0.82 5.97
C GLY A 48 -8.61 0.07 5.49
N VAL A 49 -8.36 0.06 4.20
CA VAL A 49 -7.24 0.78 3.58
C VAL A 49 -7.73 1.60 2.39
N VAL A 50 -7.36 2.87 2.33
CA VAL A 50 -7.56 3.69 1.14
C VAL A 50 -6.21 3.86 0.44
N VAL A 51 -6.11 3.33 -0.77
CA VAL A 51 -4.91 3.44 -1.60
C VAL A 51 -5.08 4.60 -2.56
N ILE A 52 -4.33 5.68 -2.35
CA ILE A 52 -4.34 6.85 -3.22
C ILE A 52 -3.12 6.78 -4.12
N ALA A 53 -3.35 6.59 -5.42
CA ALA A 53 -2.30 6.38 -6.41
C ALA A 53 -2.40 7.43 -7.53
N PRO A 54 -1.44 8.36 -7.67
CA PRO A 54 -1.33 9.12 -8.89
C PRO A 54 -0.92 8.20 -10.04
N GLU A 55 -1.42 8.49 -11.24
CA GLU A 55 -1.03 7.80 -12.45
C GLU A 55 0.21 8.45 -13.04
N TYR A 56 1.31 7.71 -13.10
CA TYR A 56 2.55 8.14 -13.76
C TYR A 56 2.82 7.26 -14.98
N ALA A 57 2.71 7.84 -16.18
CA ALA A 57 2.89 7.10 -17.43
C ALA A 57 2.00 5.83 -17.53
N GLY A 58 0.77 5.91 -17.04
CA GLY A 58 -0.15 4.76 -17.02
C GLY A 58 0.15 3.72 -15.93
N MET A 59 0.99 4.03 -14.94
CA MET A 59 1.43 3.06 -13.93
C MET A 59 1.19 3.55 -12.51
N VAL A 60 1.10 2.61 -11.59
CA VAL A 60 1.19 2.86 -10.14
C VAL A 60 2.61 3.35 -9.80
N PRO A 61 2.77 4.36 -8.95
CA PRO A 61 4.09 4.85 -8.54
C PRO A 61 4.98 3.75 -7.97
N ALA A 62 6.26 3.74 -8.36
CA ALA A 62 7.23 2.73 -7.95
C ALA A 62 7.34 2.60 -6.42
N ALA A 63 7.32 3.73 -5.69
CA ALA A 63 7.37 3.72 -4.23
C ALA A 63 6.18 3.00 -3.60
N LEU A 64 4.97 3.12 -4.18
CA LEU A 64 3.79 2.42 -3.71
C LEU A 64 3.88 0.92 -4.00
N LYS A 65 4.34 0.53 -5.18
CA LYS A 65 4.59 -0.88 -5.50
C LYS A 65 5.62 -1.50 -4.57
N ASN A 66 6.74 -0.80 -4.38
CA ASN A 66 7.79 -1.23 -3.47
C ASN A 66 7.26 -1.42 -2.05
N PHE A 67 6.44 -0.49 -1.58
CA PHE A 67 5.80 -0.60 -0.26
C PHE A 67 4.94 -1.85 -0.12
N PHE A 68 4.14 -2.20 -1.13
CA PHE A 68 3.33 -3.42 -1.10
C PHE A 68 4.16 -4.70 -1.02
N LEU A 69 5.39 -4.71 -1.54
CA LEU A 69 6.27 -5.87 -1.44
C LEU A 69 6.72 -6.16 0.01
N PHE A 70 6.70 -5.16 0.88
CA PHE A 70 7.01 -5.33 2.30
C PHE A 70 5.81 -5.78 3.15
N LEU A 71 4.60 -5.77 2.58
CA LEU A 71 3.39 -6.15 3.28
C LEU A 71 3.04 -7.62 3.04
N SER A 72 2.29 -8.17 3.97
CA SER A 72 1.77 -9.53 3.92
C SER A 72 0.29 -9.55 4.30
N PRO A 73 -0.38 -10.70 4.21
CA PRO A 73 -1.75 -10.83 4.71
C PRO A 73 -1.89 -10.52 6.20
N ALA A 74 -0.82 -10.58 6.98
CA ALA A 74 -0.86 -10.26 8.41
C ALA A 74 -1.25 -8.80 8.68
N GLU A 75 -0.82 -7.88 7.81
CA GLU A 75 -1.12 -6.46 7.97
C GLU A 75 -2.43 -6.04 7.30
N VAL A 76 -2.69 -6.51 6.09
CA VAL A 76 -3.77 -6.00 5.24
C VAL A 76 -4.69 -7.08 4.67
N GLY A 77 -4.46 -8.35 5.02
CA GLY A 77 -5.21 -9.46 4.46
C GLY A 77 -6.69 -9.41 4.80
N HIS A 78 -7.53 -9.61 3.78
CA HIS A 78 -8.99 -9.63 3.85
C HIS A 78 -9.64 -8.32 4.35
N LYS A 79 -8.88 -7.23 4.41
CA LYS A 79 -9.44 -5.91 4.72
C LYS A 79 -10.06 -5.30 3.48
N ALA A 80 -11.11 -4.50 3.69
CA ALA A 80 -11.69 -3.70 2.62
C ALA A 80 -10.69 -2.64 2.14
N GLY A 81 -10.50 -2.54 0.83
CA GLY A 81 -9.63 -1.56 0.19
C GLY A 81 -10.40 -0.69 -0.79
N LEU A 82 -10.22 0.62 -0.69
CA LEU A 82 -10.71 1.58 -1.69
C LEU A 82 -9.52 2.09 -2.50
N ILE A 83 -9.64 2.06 -3.83
CA ILE A 83 -8.66 2.67 -4.73
C ILE A 83 -9.14 4.05 -5.14
N VAL A 84 -8.29 5.05 -4.94
CA VAL A 84 -8.47 6.41 -5.45
C VAL A 84 -7.29 6.72 -6.37
N THR A 85 -7.58 7.01 -7.63
CA THR A 85 -6.54 7.36 -8.61
C THR A 85 -6.64 8.82 -9.00
N VAL A 86 -5.50 9.43 -9.29
CA VAL A 86 -5.40 10.81 -9.76
C VAL A 86 -4.60 10.81 -11.06
N SER A 87 -5.19 11.32 -12.13
CA SER A 87 -4.55 11.44 -13.44
C SER A 87 -4.62 12.87 -13.93
N ALA A 88 -3.56 13.34 -14.58
CA ALA A 88 -3.54 14.64 -15.26
C ALA A 88 -4.28 14.63 -16.61
N SER A 89 -4.69 13.46 -17.07
CA SER A 89 -5.42 13.26 -18.32
C SER A 89 -6.72 12.51 -18.08
N ILE A 90 -7.31 11.97 -19.14
CA ILE A 90 -8.53 11.16 -19.05
C ILE A 90 -8.15 9.78 -18.50
N GLY A 91 -8.82 9.38 -17.42
CA GLY A 91 -8.78 7.99 -17.00
C GLY A 91 -8.41 7.77 -15.53
N GLY A 92 -7.17 7.43 -15.23
CA GLY A 92 -6.82 6.84 -13.93
C GLY A 92 -7.18 5.35 -13.82
N ALA A 93 -7.61 4.74 -14.93
CA ALA A 93 -8.05 3.36 -14.96
C ALA A 93 -6.88 2.35 -14.90
N TYR A 94 -5.73 2.71 -15.46
CA TYR A 94 -4.56 1.83 -15.49
C TYR A 94 -4.05 1.48 -14.08
N PRO A 95 -3.84 2.44 -13.16
CA PRO A 95 -3.48 2.11 -11.79
C PRO A 95 -4.52 1.26 -11.07
N VAL A 96 -5.82 1.44 -11.35
CA VAL A 96 -6.88 0.59 -10.79
C VAL A 96 -6.69 -0.85 -11.24
N ALA A 97 -6.52 -1.07 -12.54
CA ALA A 97 -6.32 -2.40 -13.09
C ALA A 97 -5.05 -3.06 -12.52
N GLU A 98 -3.95 -2.31 -12.45
CA GLU A 98 -2.68 -2.79 -11.92
C GLU A 98 -2.78 -3.19 -10.44
N LEU A 99 -3.40 -2.36 -9.59
CA LEU A 99 -3.58 -2.65 -8.18
C LEU A 99 -4.48 -3.88 -7.96
N ARG A 100 -5.58 -3.99 -8.71
CA ARG A 100 -6.46 -5.15 -8.64
C ARG A 100 -5.78 -6.44 -9.08
N ALA A 101 -4.91 -6.38 -10.10
CA ALA A 101 -4.19 -7.55 -10.60
C ALA A 101 -3.06 -8.01 -9.67
N SER A 102 -2.38 -7.09 -8.98
CA SER A 102 -1.12 -7.39 -8.28
C SER A 102 -1.25 -7.53 -6.77
N SER A 103 -1.92 -6.62 -6.11
CA SER A 103 -1.87 -6.57 -4.63
C SER A 103 -2.70 -7.65 -3.94
N TYR A 104 -3.67 -8.27 -4.62
CA TYR A 104 -4.44 -9.35 -4.02
C TYR A 104 -3.62 -10.62 -3.80
N LYS A 105 -2.77 -10.99 -4.76
CA LYS A 105 -2.06 -12.29 -4.68
C LYS A 105 -1.28 -12.46 -3.38
N ASN A 106 -0.53 -11.46 -2.98
CA ASN A 106 0.33 -11.53 -1.80
C ASN A 106 -0.31 -10.92 -0.56
N CYS A 107 -0.78 -9.69 -0.66
CA CYS A 107 -1.34 -8.96 0.47
C CYS A 107 -2.78 -9.37 0.80
N LYS A 108 -3.51 -9.96 -0.15
CA LYS A 108 -4.92 -10.33 -0.02
C LYS A 108 -5.82 -9.16 0.40
N LEU A 109 -5.48 -7.95 -0.02
CA LEU A 109 -6.31 -6.77 0.17
C LEU A 109 -7.53 -6.85 -0.77
N CYS A 110 -8.73 -6.70 -0.23
CA CYS A 110 -9.97 -6.85 -0.98
C CYS A 110 -10.50 -5.49 -1.43
N TYR A 111 -10.27 -5.15 -2.69
CA TYR A 111 -10.81 -3.90 -3.24
C TYR A 111 -12.31 -4.01 -3.52
N VAL A 112 -13.04 -3.06 -2.98
CA VAL A 112 -14.49 -2.90 -3.12
C VAL A 112 -14.86 -1.78 -4.09
#